data_744d6ad021c3ad5d870c2f917a84e064
#
_entry.id   744d6ad021c3ad5d870c2f917a84e064
#
_cell.length_a   1.000
_cell.length_b   1.000
_cell.length_c   1.000
_cell.angle_alpha   90.00
_cell.angle_beta   90.00
_cell.angle_gamma   90.00
#
_symmetry.space_group_name_H-M   'P 1'
#
loop_
_entity.id
_entity.type
_entity.pdbx_description
1 polymer ?
#
loop_
_entity_poly.entity_id
_entity_poly.type
_entity_poly.pdbx_seq_one_letter_code
_entity_poly.pdbx_strand_id
1 'polypeptide(L)'
;EGRMKMNVKELAKEQESYVIQCRHYLHSHPELSTKEVNTTRFIKEELEKMGVEVQEFEGITGCVGTIKGDKPGKTVMLRADIDALPITENPGKSYCSLNPGVMHACGHDCHTSMLLGAAKILSAHRDEIHGTVKLIFQMAEEIGRKSEEYVKRGALEGVDAIFGMHIWSAVPAGKVNFESGERMACSDRFTIKIHGKSSHGSAPHEGKDAIIAGAAAIQALQTIPSRINNPFNALVVTVGIFNGGTKENIIADQAELTGTVRAFNREFRNSMPEVIKSVVEPVVKGYGCSAEVDYYFGPSPLINDHEDLVQIARGAASKEMGEDALIPLKKMTGAEDFSVYMETVPGVFGYLGCRNEEKGIIAAHHHPAFDVDEDVLYHGTGIYVQFALDYLNA
;
A
#
# COMPACT_ATOMS: atom_id res chain seq x y z
N GLU A 1 14.11 41.63 14.37
CA GLU A 1 14.93 40.54 14.92
C GLU A 1 14.59 39.30 14.12
N GLY A 2 15.56 38.84 13.28
CA GLY A 2 15.35 37.70 12.39
C GLY A 2 15.21 36.43 13.23
N ARG A 3 14.00 35.86 13.30
CA ARG A 3 13.76 34.54 13.85
C ARG A 3 14.58 33.54 13.06
N MET A 4 15.40 32.75 13.72
CA MET A 4 16.20 31.72 13.07
C MET A 4 15.22 30.72 12.45
N LYS A 5 15.29 30.51 11.12
CA LYS A 5 14.41 29.59 10.40
C LYS A 5 14.60 28.18 10.98
N MET A 6 13.51 27.47 11.25
CA MET A 6 13.51 26.10 11.76
C MET A 6 14.42 25.21 10.90
N ASN A 7 15.40 24.55 11.52
CA ASN A 7 16.26 23.59 10.85
C ASN A 7 15.68 22.18 11.02
N VAL A 8 14.83 21.77 10.07
CA VAL A 8 14.13 20.46 10.12
C VAL A 8 15.10 19.30 10.22
N LYS A 9 16.22 19.34 9.47
CA LYS A 9 17.22 18.27 9.44
C LYS A 9 17.87 18.04 10.83
N GLU A 10 18.21 19.10 11.52
CA GLU A 10 18.75 18.99 12.88
C GLU A 10 17.71 18.45 13.86
N LEU A 11 16.48 18.98 13.81
CA LEU A 11 15.39 18.51 14.64
C LEU A 11 15.04 17.04 14.39
N ALA A 12 15.07 16.60 13.13
CA ALA A 12 14.86 15.19 12.78
C ALA A 12 15.97 14.30 13.36
N LYS A 13 17.23 14.74 13.26
CA LYS A 13 18.38 14.02 13.84
C LYS A 13 18.29 13.93 15.37
N GLU A 14 17.81 14.97 16.03
CA GLU A 14 17.56 14.94 17.49
C GLU A 14 16.50 13.90 17.89
N GLN A 15 15.57 13.56 17.00
CA GLN A 15 14.56 12.53 17.26
C GLN A 15 15.01 11.11 16.91
N GLU A 16 16.20 10.89 16.36
CA GLU A 16 16.67 9.57 15.92
C GLU A 16 16.48 8.48 17.00
N SER A 17 16.96 8.71 18.21
CA SER A 17 16.82 7.75 19.31
C SER A 17 15.36 7.45 19.66
N TYR A 18 14.48 8.46 19.63
CA TYR A 18 13.05 8.27 19.87
C TYR A 18 12.40 7.42 18.77
N VAL A 19 12.70 7.71 17.51
CA VAL A 19 12.17 6.99 16.35
C VAL A 19 12.61 5.51 16.40
N ILE A 20 13.88 5.24 16.68
CA ILE A 20 14.40 3.88 16.82
C ILE A 20 13.73 3.14 18.00
N GLN A 21 13.53 3.80 19.15
CA GLN A 21 12.83 3.20 20.30
C GLN A 21 11.38 2.83 19.94
N CYS A 22 10.65 3.72 19.27
CA CYS A 22 9.30 3.43 18.78
C CYS A 22 9.30 2.24 17.81
N ARG A 23 10.24 2.21 16.85
CA ARG A 23 10.39 1.09 15.93
C ARG A 23 10.62 -0.23 16.66
N HIS A 24 11.58 -0.28 17.57
CA HIS A 24 11.88 -1.50 18.34
C HIS A 24 10.70 -2.00 19.14
N TYR A 25 9.93 -1.09 19.75
CA TYR A 25 8.69 -1.44 20.45
C TYR A 25 7.66 -2.06 19.50
N LEU A 26 7.37 -1.38 18.38
CA LEU A 26 6.41 -1.84 17.38
C LEU A 26 6.84 -3.17 16.75
N HIS A 27 8.12 -3.31 16.40
CA HIS A 27 8.67 -4.51 15.81
C HIS A 27 8.57 -5.73 16.74
N SER A 28 8.77 -5.52 18.04
CA SER A 28 8.65 -6.59 19.04
C SER A 28 7.20 -6.91 19.41
N HIS A 29 6.24 -6.06 19.08
CA HIS A 29 4.81 -6.25 19.37
C HIS A 29 3.94 -6.19 18.09
N PRO A 30 4.27 -6.92 17.02
CA PRO A 30 3.55 -6.83 15.77
C PRO A 30 2.15 -7.41 15.88
N GLU A 31 1.19 -6.80 15.21
CA GLU A 31 -0.20 -7.26 15.13
C GLU A 31 -0.64 -7.38 13.68
N LEU A 32 -1.40 -8.43 13.38
CA LEU A 32 -1.91 -8.68 12.03
C LEU A 32 -2.93 -7.62 11.60
N SER A 33 -3.12 -7.49 10.29
CA SER A 33 -4.15 -6.66 9.66
C SER A 33 -5.51 -6.81 10.34
N THR A 34 -6.16 -5.70 10.67
CA THR A 34 -7.43 -5.60 11.43
C THR A 34 -7.36 -6.03 12.91
N LYS A 35 -6.17 -6.33 13.42
CA LYS A 35 -5.94 -6.74 14.81
C LYS A 35 -5.01 -5.79 15.57
N GLU A 36 -4.67 -4.64 15.02
CA GLU A 36 -3.67 -3.68 15.48
C GLU A 36 -4.18 -2.86 16.69
N VAL A 37 -4.76 -3.55 17.68
CA VAL A 37 -5.40 -2.90 18.87
C VAL A 37 -4.36 -2.29 19.79
N ASN A 38 -3.30 -3.04 20.14
CA ASN A 38 -2.24 -2.54 21.00
C ASN A 38 -1.34 -1.55 20.29
N THR A 39 -1.10 -1.75 18.99
CA THR A 39 -0.41 -0.81 18.13
C THR A 39 -1.14 0.53 18.07
N THR A 40 -2.45 0.52 17.86
CA THR A 40 -3.29 1.74 17.88
C THR A 40 -3.23 2.44 19.22
N ARG A 41 -3.32 1.69 20.32
CA ARG A 41 -3.22 2.25 21.67
C ARG A 41 -1.87 2.91 21.93
N PHE A 42 -0.77 2.25 21.54
CA PHE A 42 0.58 2.81 21.67
C PHE A 42 0.71 4.14 20.90
N ILE A 43 0.25 4.16 19.65
CA ILE A 43 0.29 5.37 18.80
C ILE A 43 -0.51 6.49 19.45
N LYS A 44 -1.73 6.20 19.90
CA LYS A 44 -2.59 7.18 20.59
C LYS A 44 -1.92 7.76 21.83
N GLU A 45 -1.37 6.91 22.70
CA GLU A 45 -0.67 7.34 23.90
C GLU A 45 0.53 8.24 23.60
N GLU A 46 1.31 7.93 22.56
CA GLU A 46 2.42 8.77 22.12
C GLU A 46 1.94 10.14 21.61
N LEU A 47 0.89 10.16 20.78
CA LEU A 47 0.30 11.40 20.27
C LEU A 47 -0.30 12.28 21.40
N GLU A 48 -1.00 11.67 22.36
CA GLU A 48 -1.57 12.37 23.51
C GLU A 48 -0.48 13.00 24.39
N LYS A 49 0.67 12.32 24.60
CA LYS A 49 1.84 12.89 25.30
C LYS A 49 2.39 14.15 24.62
N MET A 50 2.23 14.25 23.30
CA MET A 50 2.63 15.42 22.51
C MET A 50 1.56 16.52 22.45
N GLY A 51 0.41 16.32 23.11
CA GLY A 51 -0.74 17.24 23.07
C GLY A 51 -1.42 17.28 21.70
N VAL A 52 -1.38 16.18 20.95
CA VAL A 52 -2.06 16.00 19.68
C VAL A 52 -3.46 15.46 19.92
N GLU A 53 -4.47 16.08 19.30
CA GLU A 53 -5.85 15.60 19.31
C GLU A 53 -5.95 14.31 18.49
N VAL A 54 -6.50 13.22 19.06
CA VAL A 54 -6.59 11.91 18.40
C VAL A 54 -8.04 11.52 18.16
N GLN A 55 -8.35 11.16 16.94
CA GLN A 55 -9.63 10.59 16.52
C GLN A 55 -9.45 9.09 16.22
N GLU A 56 -10.21 8.24 16.89
CA GLU A 56 -10.41 6.83 16.55
C GLU A 56 -11.75 6.65 15.84
N PHE A 57 -11.90 5.57 15.10
CA PHE A 57 -13.11 5.26 14.33
C PHE A 57 -13.73 3.96 14.82
N GLU A 58 -15.04 3.95 14.99
CA GLU A 58 -15.76 2.78 15.49
C GLU A 58 -15.60 1.59 14.53
N GLY A 59 -15.24 0.43 15.10
CA GLY A 59 -15.17 -0.86 14.41
C GLY A 59 -13.90 -1.06 13.57
N ILE A 60 -12.94 -0.13 13.59
CA ILE A 60 -11.62 -0.28 12.96
C ILE A 60 -10.49 0.13 13.89
N THR A 61 -9.30 -0.40 13.65
CA THR A 61 -8.06 -0.02 14.33
C THR A 61 -7.41 1.18 13.64
N GLY A 62 -6.30 1.68 14.18
CA GLY A 62 -5.66 2.90 13.70
C GLY A 62 -6.34 4.17 14.19
N CYS A 63 -5.78 5.31 13.83
CA CYS A 63 -6.29 6.62 14.28
C CYS A 63 -5.80 7.77 13.40
N VAL A 64 -6.38 8.95 13.61
CA VAL A 64 -5.94 10.21 13.01
C VAL A 64 -5.58 11.20 14.09
N GLY A 65 -4.33 11.65 14.11
CA GLY A 65 -3.88 12.78 14.92
C GLY A 65 -4.08 14.11 14.19
N THR A 66 -4.42 15.18 14.91
CA THR A 66 -4.60 16.52 14.33
C THR A 66 -3.72 17.54 15.03
N ILE A 67 -2.86 18.20 14.28
CA ILE A 67 -2.02 19.30 14.74
C ILE A 67 -2.46 20.59 14.04
N LYS A 68 -3.10 21.48 14.79
CA LYS A 68 -3.48 22.80 14.29
C LYS A 68 -2.32 23.75 14.50
N GLY A 69 -1.93 24.45 13.43
CA GLY A 69 -0.97 25.55 13.49
C GLY A 69 -1.59 26.83 14.04
N ASP A 70 -0.75 27.78 14.37
CA ASP A 70 -1.16 29.08 14.93
C ASP A 70 -1.75 30.02 13.87
N LYS A 71 -1.60 29.69 12.58
CA LYS A 71 -2.11 30.46 11.46
C LYS A 71 -3.08 29.63 10.63
N PRO A 72 -4.14 30.25 10.07
CA PRO A 72 -5.06 29.57 9.16
C PRO A 72 -4.36 29.22 7.85
N GLY A 73 -4.81 28.15 7.21
CA GLY A 73 -4.26 27.68 5.93
C GLY A 73 -4.88 26.37 5.47
N LYS A 74 -4.23 25.74 4.52
CA LYS A 74 -4.59 24.41 3.99
C LYS A 74 -4.46 23.31 5.04
N THR A 75 -5.00 22.14 4.72
CA THR A 75 -4.83 20.92 5.52
C THR A 75 -4.06 19.87 4.72
N VAL A 76 -2.93 19.44 5.23
CA VAL A 76 -2.17 18.31 4.68
C VAL A 76 -2.30 17.07 5.56
N MET A 77 -2.43 15.91 4.95
CA MET A 77 -2.41 14.63 5.66
C MET A 77 -1.12 13.87 5.37
N LEU A 78 -0.51 13.33 6.42
CA LEU A 78 0.67 12.46 6.35
C LEU A 78 0.24 11.05 6.76
N ARG A 79 0.65 10.01 6.01
CA ARG A 79 0.19 8.63 6.23
C ARG A 79 1.32 7.70 6.61
N ALA A 80 1.06 6.84 7.58
CA ALA A 80 1.78 5.61 7.84
C ALA A 80 0.79 4.44 8.00
N ASP A 81 1.12 3.27 7.48
CA ASP A 81 0.46 2.00 7.78
C ASP A 81 1.01 1.38 9.07
N ILE A 82 0.26 0.45 9.67
CA ILE A 82 0.58 -0.04 11.02
C ILE A 82 0.53 -1.55 11.21
N ASP A 83 0.09 -2.31 10.19
CA ASP A 83 -0.11 -3.75 10.29
C ASP A 83 1.15 -4.57 10.00
N ALA A 84 1.15 -5.81 10.49
CA ALA A 84 2.20 -6.79 10.31
C ALA A 84 1.70 -8.04 9.57
N LEU A 85 2.62 -8.92 9.24
CA LEU A 85 2.40 -10.10 8.39
C LEU A 85 2.46 -11.41 9.17
N PRO A 86 1.75 -12.47 8.71
CA PRO A 86 1.80 -13.81 9.31
C PRO A 86 3.10 -14.54 8.90
N ILE A 87 4.23 -14.03 9.35
CA ILE A 87 5.59 -14.53 9.05
C ILE A 87 6.30 -14.80 10.36
N THR A 88 6.97 -15.96 10.46
CA THR A 88 7.84 -16.27 11.60
C THR A 88 9.20 -15.61 11.36
N GLU A 89 9.56 -14.67 12.23
CA GLU A 89 10.83 -13.94 12.13
C GLU A 89 12.03 -14.83 12.45
N ASN A 90 13.14 -14.64 11.74
CA ASN A 90 14.41 -15.25 12.06
C ASN A 90 14.97 -14.65 13.38
N PRO A 91 15.44 -15.47 14.31
CA PRO A 91 15.99 -14.97 15.57
C PRO A 91 17.32 -14.21 15.34
N GLY A 92 17.69 -13.37 16.30
CA GLY A 92 19.03 -12.76 16.31
C GLY A 92 19.07 -11.28 16.67
N LYS A 93 17.93 -10.56 16.61
CA LYS A 93 17.83 -9.16 17.03
C LYS A 93 17.32 -9.07 18.47
N SER A 94 17.74 -8.05 19.21
CA SER A 94 17.25 -7.80 20.57
C SER A 94 15.78 -7.37 20.63
N TYR A 95 15.22 -6.93 19.50
CA TYR A 95 13.86 -6.47 19.30
C TYR A 95 13.01 -7.38 18.40
N CYS A 96 13.41 -8.65 18.22
CA CYS A 96 12.59 -9.62 17.51
C CYS A 96 11.16 -9.67 18.02
N SER A 97 10.24 -10.07 17.15
CA SER A 97 8.84 -10.28 17.48
C SER A 97 8.65 -11.16 18.72
N LEU A 98 7.85 -10.69 19.65
CA LEU A 98 7.37 -11.45 20.82
C LEU A 98 6.07 -12.20 20.53
N ASN A 99 5.46 -11.99 19.33
CA ASN A 99 4.26 -12.66 18.86
C ASN A 99 4.64 -13.77 17.86
N PRO A 100 4.72 -15.06 18.26
CA PRO A 100 5.13 -16.13 17.37
C PRO A 100 4.29 -16.18 16.08
N GLY A 101 4.94 -16.25 14.93
CA GLY A 101 4.28 -16.33 13.64
C GLY A 101 3.81 -14.97 13.08
N VAL A 102 4.13 -13.87 13.73
CA VAL A 102 3.81 -12.51 13.26
C VAL A 102 5.08 -11.66 13.24
N MET A 103 5.29 -10.89 12.18
CA MET A 103 6.47 -10.05 12.00
C MET A 103 6.14 -8.80 11.19
N HIS A 104 6.74 -7.66 11.54
CA HIS A 104 6.82 -6.51 10.64
C HIS A 104 7.85 -6.79 9.54
N ALA A 105 7.46 -7.49 8.50
CA ALA A 105 8.32 -7.85 7.37
C ALA A 105 8.13 -6.93 6.13
N CYS A 106 7.33 -5.86 6.28
CA CYS A 106 7.14 -4.84 5.26
C CYS A 106 7.66 -3.44 5.67
N GLY A 107 8.02 -3.26 6.95
CA GLY A 107 8.58 -1.99 7.44
C GLY A 107 7.55 -1.00 7.96
N HIS A 108 6.30 -1.42 8.23
CA HIS A 108 5.25 -0.54 8.74
C HIS A 108 5.56 -0.03 10.17
N ASP A 109 6.33 -0.75 10.94
CA ASP A 109 6.95 -0.30 12.19
C ASP A 109 7.85 0.93 11.98
N CYS A 110 8.59 0.98 10.87
CA CYS A 110 9.41 2.12 10.48
C CYS A 110 8.53 3.31 10.06
N HIS A 111 7.50 3.08 9.23
CA HIS A 111 6.60 4.14 8.78
C HIS A 111 5.90 4.81 9.97
N THR A 112 5.36 4.00 10.87
CA THR A 112 4.72 4.46 12.11
C THR A 112 5.68 5.28 12.97
N SER A 113 6.89 4.77 13.21
CA SER A 113 7.87 5.46 14.06
C SER A 113 8.39 6.76 13.44
N MET A 114 8.62 6.80 12.12
CA MET A 114 8.98 8.03 11.41
C MET A 114 7.88 9.09 11.52
N LEU A 115 6.61 8.70 11.37
CA LEU A 115 5.48 9.61 11.48
C LEU A 115 5.25 10.09 12.92
N LEU A 116 5.50 9.26 13.94
CA LEU A 116 5.51 9.67 15.35
C LEU A 116 6.62 10.68 15.63
N GLY A 117 7.82 10.48 15.06
CA GLY A 117 8.91 11.44 15.11
C GLY A 117 8.52 12.80 14.50
N ALA A 118 7.84 12.76 13.34
CA ALA A 118 7.32 13.97 12.70
C ALA A 118 6.25 14.66 13.54
N ALA A 119 5.34 13.88 14.15
CA ALA A 119 4.33 14.43 15.09
C ALA A 119 4.97 15.19 16.23
N LYS A 120 6.05 14.64 16.80
CA LYS A 120 6.77 15.24 17.93
C LYS A 120 7.41 16.59 17.56
N ILE A 121 8.00 16.67 16.36
CA ILE A 121 8.58 17.94 15.87
C ILE A 121 7.47 18.94 15.57
N LEU A 122 6.46 18.56 14.80
CA LEU A 122 5.38 19.45 14.37
C LEU A 122 4.55 19.97 15.55
N SER A 123 4.24 19.13 16.53
CA SER A 123 3.48 19.53 17.71
C SER A 123 4.23 20.54 18.61
N ALA A 124 5.56 20.48 18.63
CA ALA A 124 6.41 21.42 19.34
C ALA A 124 6.61 22.77 18.62
N HIS A 125 6.29 22.84 17.32
CA HIS A 125 6.54 24.02 16.46
C HIS A 125 5.26 24.45 15.72
N ARG A 126 4.14 24.55 16.42
CA ARG A 126 2.83 24.93 15.84
C ARG A 126 2.84 26.34 15.22
N ASP A 127 3.68 27.21 15.71
CA ASP A 127 3.89 28.57 15.23
C ASP A 127 4.52 28.65 13.82
N GLU A 128 5.17 27.57 13.37
CA GLU A 128 5.69 27.43 11.99
C GLU A 128 4.66 26.82 11.02
N ILE A 129 3.52 26.32 11.52
CA ILE A 129 2.49 25.66 10.71
C ILE A 129 1.45 26.70 10.28
N HIS A 130 1.28 26.86 8.95
CA HIS A 130 0.23 27.68 8.34
C HIS A 130 -0.93 26.79 7.87
N GLY A 131 -1.81 26.41 8.77
CA GLY A 131 -2.91 25.50 8.49
C GLY A 131 -2.97 24.32 9.46
N THR A 132 -3.28 23.14 8.96
CA THR A 132 -3.45 21.93 9.77
C THR A 132 -2.66 20.77 9.18
N VAL A 133 -2.01 19.99 10.05
CA VAL A 133 -1.41 18.71 9.71
C VAL A 133 -2.24 17.60 10.34
N LYS A 134 -2.79 16.71 9.54
CA LYS A 134 -3.40 15.46 9.99
C LYS A 134 -2.40 14.31 9.82
N LEU A 135 -2.39 13.38 10.75
CA LEU A 135 -1.49 12.22 10.79
C LEU A 135 -2.35 10.98 10.82
N ILE A 136 -2.45 10.26 9.70
CA ILE A 136 -3.22 9.02 9.65
C ILE A 136 -2.30 7.81 9.86
N PHE A 137 -2.62 7.03 10.87
CA PHE A 137 -2.02 5.73 11.18
C PHE A 137 -3.02 4.67 10.76
N GLN A 138 -2.79 4.10 9.57
CA GLN A 138 -3.75 3.29 8.84
C GLN A 138 -3.57 1.81 9.10
N MET A 139 -4.67 1.11 9.40
CA MET A 139 -4.71 -0.35 9.54
C MET A 139 -4.64 -1.08 8.20
N ALA A 140 -4.21 -2.35 8.26
CA ALA A 140 -4.56 -3.41 7.31
C ALA A 140 -4.24 -3.11 5.82
N GLU A 141 -3.09 -2.49 5.55
CA GLU A 141 -2.60 -2.28 4.19
C GLU A 141 -2.44 -3.60 3.43
N GLU A 142 -1.86 -4.62 4.10
CA GLU A 142 -1.45 -5.91 3.53
C GLU A 142 -2.60 -6.81 3.03
N ILE A 143 -3.83 -6.50 3.40
CA ILE A 143 -5.02 -7.23 2.91
C ILE A 143 -5.82 -6.46 1.86
N GLY A 144 -5.27 -5.34 1.40
CA GLY A 144 -5.75 -4.50 0.30
C GLY A 144 -6.97 -3.63 0.67
N ARG A 145 -7.10 -2.49 0.04
CA ARG A 145 -8.20 -1.50 0.04
C ARG A 145 -8.87 -1.20 1.41
N LYS A 146 -8.21 -1.45 2.54
CA LYS A 146 -8.76 -1.14 3.87
C LYS A 146 -8.67 0.34 4.23
N SER A 147 -7.81 1.10 3.56
CA SER A 147 -7.79 2.56 3.58
C SER A 147 -9.16 3.18 3.23
N GLU A 148 -9.97 2.52 2.41
CA GLU A 148 -11.34 2.94 2.08
C GLU A 148 -12.25 3.08 3.31
N GLU A 149 -11.99 2.32 4.37
CA GLU A 149 -12.76 2.40 5.62
C GLU A 149 -12.60 3.77 6.31
N TYR A 150 -11.41 4.39 6.20
CA TYR A 150 -11.19 5.75 6.70
C TYR A 150 -11.85 6.80 5.81
N VAL A 151 -11.80 6.62 4.48
CA VAL A 151 -12.49 7.51 3.53
C VAL A 151 -13.98 7.54 3.80
N LYS A 152 -14.62 6.36 3.96
CA LYS A 152 -16.05 6.22 4.26
C LYS A 152 -16.47 6.86 5.59
N ARG A 153 -15.54 6.95 6.56
CA ARG A 153 -15.77 7.55 7.88
C ARG A 153 -15.37 9.04 7.95
N GLY A 154 -15.08 9.66 6.81
CA GLY A 154 -14.80 11.09 6.73
C GLY A 154 -13.39 11.51 7.17
N ALA A 155 -12.43 10.60 7.27
CA ALA A 155 -11.06 10.95 7.68
C ALA A 155 -10.41 12.00 6.77
N LEU A 156 -10.77 12.01 5.48
CA LEU A 156 -10.27 12.99 4.49
C LEU A 156 -11.07 14.29 4.40
N GLU A 157 -12.09 14.48 5.24
CA GLU A 157 -12.87 15.73 5.21
C GLU A 157 -11.97 16.93 5.51
N GLY A 158 -12.01 17.90 4.59
CA GLY A 158 -11.20 19.12 4.67
C GLY A 158 -9.71 18.92 4.42
N VAL A 159 -9.26 17.78 3.94
CA VAL A 159 -7.87 17.52 3.52
C VAL A 159 -7.67 18.00 2.09
N ASP A 160 -6.65 18.85 1.86
CA ASP A 160 -6.31 19.40 0.55
C ASP A 160 -5.28 18.54 -0.20
N ALA A 161 -4.40 17.86 0.51
CA ALA A 161 -3.42 16.93 -0.07
C ALA A 161 -2.99 15.85 0.94
N ILE A 162 -2.54 14.71 0.41
CA ILE A 162 -2.01 13.61 1.22
C ILE A 162 -0.61 13.20 0.76
N PHE A 163 0.27 12.89 1.72
CA PHE A 163 1.62 12.42 1.49
C PHE A 163 1.87 11.10 2.21
N GLY A 164 2.51 10.16 1.51
CA GLY A 164 2.99 8.91 2.08
C GLY A 164 4.33 8.51 1.50
N MET A 165 5.05 7.66 2.22
CA MET A 165 6.24 7.01 1.70
C MET A 165 6.40 5.63 2.32
N HIS A 166 7.04 4.73 1.57
CA HIS A 166 7.35 3.38 1.99
C HIS A 166 8.87 3.20 2.09
N ILE A 167 9.33 2.56 3.15
CA ILE A 167 10.71 2.12 3.21
C ILE A 167 10.93 0.99 2.20
N TRP A 168 12.04 1.02 1.42
CA TRP A 168 12.14 0.12 0.28
C TRP A 168 13.47 -0.65 0.22
N SER A 169 13.38 -1.98 0.38
CA SER A 169 14.54 -2.87 0.46
C SER A 169 15.33 -3.02 -0.84
N ALA A 170 14.80 -2.61 -1.99
CA ALA A 170 15.51 -2.60 -3.25
C ALA A 170 16.30 -1.29 -3.50
N VAL A 171 16.08 -0.27 -2.67
CA VAL A 171 16.77 1.03 -2.74
C VAL A 171 17.82 1.10 -1.65
N PRO A 172 19.08 1.50 -1.99
CA PRO A 172 20.12 1.65 -1.00
C PRO A 172 19.78 2.68 0.08
N ALA A 173 20.20 2.41 1.32
CA ALA A 173 20.13 3.36 2.42
C ALA A 173 20.79 4.70 2.02
N GLY A 174 20.20 5.80 2.40
CA GLY A 174 20.65 7.14 1.99
C GLY A 174 20.19 7.56 0.59
N LYS A 175 19.34 6.76 -0.08
CA LYS A 175 18.69 7.12 -1.34
C LYS A 175 17.17 7.17 -1.17
N VAL A 176 16.51 7.98 -1.99
CA VAL A 176 15.08 8.23 -1.94
C VAL A 176 14.54 8.45 -3.36
N ASN A 177 13.26 8.09 -3.57
CA ASN A 177 12.62 8.28 -4.85
C ASN A 177 11.27 8.99 -4.68
N PHE A 178 11.08 10.06 -5.43
CA PHE A 178 9.80 10.72 -5.70
C PHE A 178 9.77 11.07 -7.18
N GLU A 179 8.92 10.39 -7.94
CA GLU A 179 8.76 10.60 -9.38
C GLU A 179 7.29 10.67 -9.75
N SER A 180 6.99 11.44 -10.79
CA SER A 180 5.67 11.53 -11.41
C SER A 180 5.31 10.26 -12.16
N GLY A 181 4.02 10.07 -12.39
CA GLY A 181 3.47 8.97 -13.19
C GLY A 181 3.25 7.69 -12.40
N GLU A 182 3.17 6.59 -13.12
CA GLU A 182 2.83 5.27 -12.60
C GLU A 182 3.91 4.74 -11.65
N ARG A 183 3.53 4.40 -10.41
CA ARG A 183 4.45 3.87 -9.41
C ARG A 183 4.18 2.41 -9.08
N MET A 184 2.89 2.05 -8.75
CA MET A 184 2.49 0.68 -8.45
C MET A 184 1.19 0.32 -9.19
N ALA A 185 1.00 -0.98 -9.46
CA ALA A 185 -0.17 -1.48 -10.18
C ALA A 185 -1.40 -1.59 -9.25
N CYS A 186 -2.57 -1.75 -9.84
CA CYS A 186 -3.74 -2.24 -9.09
C CYS A 186 -3.55 -3.70 -8.66
N SER A 187 -4.36 -4.14 -7.71
CA SER A 187 -4.43 -5.55 -7.29
C SER A 187 -5.87 -6.03 -7.24
N ASP A 188 -6.41 -6.30 -8.42
CA ASP A 188 -7.79 -6.77 -8.55
C ASP A 188 -7.84 -8.30 -8.58
N ARG A 189 -9.03 -8.85 -8.32
CA ARG A 189 -9.32 -10.29 -8.32
C ARG A 189 -10.55 -10.58 -9.15
N PHE A 190 -10.59 -11.70 -9.82
CA PHE A 190 -11.79 -12.21 -10.47
C PHE A 190 -12.03 -13.67 -10.12
N THR A 191 -13.30 -14.08 -10.11
CA THR A 191 -13.74 -15.47 -10.02
C THR A 191 -14.73 -15.72 -11.15
N ILE A 192 -14.53 -16.81 -11.88
CA ILE A 192 -15.39 -17.24 -12.98
C ILE A 192 -15.95 -18.60 -12.64
N LYS A 193 -17.26 -18.69 -12.47
CA LYS A 193 -17.98 -19.95 -12.24
C LYS A 193 -18.58 -20.41 -13.55
N ILE A 194 -18.25 -21.61 -13.97
CA ILE A 194 -18.70 -22.23 -15.23
C ILE A 194 -19.70 -23.33 -14.90
N HIS A 195 -20.87 -23.24 -15.53
CA HIS A 195 -21.97 -24.19 -15.36
C HIS A 195 -22.18 -25.01 -16.64
N GLY A 196 -22.02 -26.29 -16.50
CA GLY A 196 -22.23 -27.30 -17.55
C GLY A 196 -23.36 -28.27 -17.20
N LYS A 197 -23.18 -29.53 -17.57
CA LYS A 197 -24.13 -30.62 -17.29
C LYS A 197 -23.38 -31.93 -17.15
N SER A 198 -23.60 -32.62 -16.04
CA SER A 198 -23.00 -33.98 -15.80
C SER A 198 -23.55 -35.02 -16.74
N SER A 199 -22.67 -35.97 -17.08
CA SER A 199 -23.02 -37.21 -17.74
C SER A 199 -21.98 -38.29 -17.39
N HIS A 200 -22.22 -39.56 -17.81
CA HIS A 200 -21.22 -40.59 -17.68
C HIS A 200 -19.97 -40.26 -18.54
N GLY A 201 -18.77 -40.48 -18.00
CA GLY A 201 -17.52 -40.13 -18.68
C GLY A 201 -17.34 -40.80 -20.06
N SER A 202 -17.99 -41.99 -20.28
CA SER A 202 -18.02 -42.67 -21.57
C SER A 202 -19.10 -42.15 -22.54
N ALA A 203 -20.00 -41.28 -22.09
CA ALA A 203 -21.07 -40.67 -22.85
C ALA A 203 -21.03 -39.11 -22.81
N PRO A 204 -19.88 -38.49 -23.21
CA PRO A 204 -19.70 -37.03 -23.08
C PRO A 204 -20.70 -36.22 -23.91
N HIS A 205 -21.27 -36.79 -24.95
CA HIS A 205 -22.27 -36.14 -25.82
C HIS A 205 -23.62 -35.87 -25.11
N GLU A 206 -23.88 -36.54 -23.97
CA GLU A 206 -25.06 -36.31 -23.14
C GLU A 206 -24.87 -35.18 -22.11
N GLY A 207 -23.62 -34.80 -21.84
CA GLY A 207 -23.23 -33.77 -20.91
C GLY A 207 -22.84 -32.43 -21.56
N LYS A 208 -22.35 -31.50 -20.72
CA LYS A 208 -21.69 -30.25 -21.09
C LYS A 208 -20.50 -30.09 -20.17
N ASP A 209 -19.30 -30.24 -20.70
CA ASP A 209 -18.09 -30.37 -19.90
C ASP A 209 -17.56 -29.02 -19.45
N ALA A 210 -17.77 -28.69 -18.18
CA ALA A 210 -17.31 -27.44 -17.56
C ALA A 210 -15.78 -27.36 -17.46
N ILE A 211 -15.05 -28.49 -17.34
CA ILE A 211 -13.58 -28.49 -17.31
C ILE A 211 -13.01 -28.12 -18.67
N ILE A 212 -13.52 -28.68 -19.75
CA ILE A 212 -13.08 -28.35 -21.12
C ILE A 212 -13.40 -26.88 -21.45
N ALA A 213 -14.61 -26.40 -21.09
CA ALA A 213 -15.00 -25.01 -21.25
C ALA A 213 -14.07 -24.07 -20.44
N GLY A 214 -13.72 -24.45 -19.19
CA GLY A 214 -12.78 -23.70 -18.34
C GLY A 214 -11.36 -23.62 -18.91
N ALA A 215 -10.85 -24.73 -19.42
CA ALA A 215 -9.54 -24.77 -20.06
C ALA A 215 -9.49 -23.84 -21.29
N ALA A 216 -10.54 -23.81 -22.11
CA ALA A 216 -10.68 -22.90 -23.23
C ALA A 216 -10.78 -21.42 -22.78
N ALA A 217 -11.53 -21.15 -21.70
CA ALA A 217 -11.63 -19.82 -21.12
C ALA A 217 -10.26 -19.31 -20.61
N ILE A 218 -9.44 -20.16 -19.97
CA ILE A 218 -8.08 -19.78 -19.54
C ILE A 218 -7.23 -19.34 -20.73
N GLN A 219 -7.27 -20.05 -21.83
CA GLN A 219 -6.52 -19.69 -23.05
C GLN A 219 -7.05 -18.39 -23.66
N ALA A 220 -8.37 -18.23 -23.72
CA ALA A 220 -8.99 -17.02 -24.24
C ALA A 220 -8.66 -15.78 -23.41
N LEU A 221 -8.60 -15.88 -22.09
CA LEU A 221 -8.21 -14.79 -21.20
C LEU A 221 -6.80 -14.24 -21.51
N GLN A 222 -5.88 -15.05 -22.07
CA GLN A 222 -4.55 -14.59 -22.47
C GLN A 222 -4.59 -13.65 -23.70
N THR A 223 -5.73 -13.56 -24.38
CA THR A 223 -5.91 -12.58 -25.47
C THR A 223 -6.14 -11.16 -24.92
N ILE A 224 -6.54 -11.01 -23.67
CA ILE A 224 -6.74 -9.69 -23.07
C ILE A 224 -5.42 -8.91 -23.06
N PRO A 225 -4.31 -9.38 -22.42
CA PRO A 225 -3.05 -8.67 -22.46
C PRO A 225 -2.40 -8.63 -23.85
N SER A 226 -2.64 -9.63 -24.69
CA SER A 226 -1.91 -9.77 -25.95
C SER A 226 -2.62 -9.20 -27.18
N ARG A 227 -3.96 -8.98 -27.15
CA ARG A 227 -4.75 -8.56 -28.32
C ARG A 227 -5.75 -7.43 -28.05
N ILE A 228 -6.23 -7.28 -26.81
CA ILE A 228 -7.25 -6.29 -26.44
C ILE A 228 -6.59 -5.07 -25.80
N ASN A 229 -5.64 -5.30 -24.88
CA ASN A 229 -4.87 -4.25 -24.24
C ASN A 229 -4.00 -3.48 -25.24
N ASN A 230 -3.90 -2.15 -25.06
CA ASN A 230 -2.91 -1.36 -25.78
C ASN A 230 -1.49 -1.84 -25.42
N PRO A 231 -0.63 -2.19 -26.37
CA PRO A 231 0.71 -2.74 -26.11
C PRO A 231 1.63 -1.80 -25.30
N PHE A 232 1.34 -0.52 -25.25
CA PHE A 232 2.06 0.44 -24.39
C PHE A 232 1.62 0.41 -22.93
N ASN A 233 0.48 -0.21 -22.61
CA ASN A 233 0.00 -0.37 -21.23
C ASN A 233 0.50 -1.71 -20.68
N ALA A 234 1.20 -1.67 -19.54
CA ALA A 234 1.52 -2.89 -18.83
C ALA A 234 0.25 -3.49 -18.19
N LEU A 235 0.00 -4.76 -18.47
CA LEU A 235 -1.14 -5.51 -17.96
C LEU A 235 -0.73 -6.95 -17.66
N VAL A 236 -1.15 -7.45 -16.49
CA VAL A 236 -1.04 -8.86 -16.11
C VAL A 236 -2.43 -9.40 -15.82
N VAL A 237 -2.77 -10.54 -16.45
CA VAL A 237 -3.99 -11.32 -16.15
C VAL A 237 -3.54 -12.75 -15.87
N THR A 238 -3.69 -13.18 -14.61
CA THR A 238 -3.24 -14.50 -14.17
C THR A 238 -4.43 -15.29 -13.62
N VAL A 239 -4.60 -16.52 -14.09
CA VAL A 239 -5.45 -17.52 -13.43
C VAL A 239 -4.55 -18.34 -12.52
N GLY A 240 -4.74 -18.21 -11.21
CA GLY A 240 -3.93 -18.89 -10.20
C GLY A 240 -4.57 -20.18 -9.67
N ILE A 241 -5.90 -20.31 -9.79
CA ILE A 241 -6.65 -21.47 -9.30
C ILE A 241 -7.62 -21.92 -10.40
N PHE A 242 -7.66 -23.22 -10.65
CA PHE A 242 -8.64 -23.88 -11.49
C PHE A 242 -9.11 -25.15 -10.80
N ASN A 243 -10.38 -25.19 -10.41
CA ASN A 243 -11.02 -26.33 -9.79
C ASN A 243 -12.19 -26.80 -10.66
N GLY A 244 -12.40 -28.12 -10.77
CA GLY A 244 -13.55 -28.66 -11.50
C GLY A 244 -13.68 -30.16 -11.35
N GLY A 245 -14.92 -30.64 -11.51
CA GLY A 245 -15.25 -32.05 -11.43
C GLY A 245 -15.26 -32.65 -10.02
N THR A 246 -15.78 -33.87 -9.91
CA THR A 246 -15.93 -34.56 -8.63
C THR A 246 -15.36 -35.97 -8.68
N LYS A 247 -15.32 -36.62 -9.86
CA LYS A 247 -14.85 -37.98 -10.06
C LYS A 247 -14.36 -38.17 -11.50
N GLU A 248 -13.34 -39.00 -11.68
CA GLU A 248 -12.65 -39.22 -12.98
C GLU A 248 -13.53 -39.77 -14.11
N ASN A 249 -14.68 -40.38 -13.80
CA ASN A 249 -15.59 -40.96 -14.77
C ASN A 249 -16.94 -40.23 -14.89
N ILE A 250 -16.99 -38.96 -14.43
CA ILE A 250 -18.17 -38.08 -14.53
C ILE A 250 -17.76 -36.84 -15.30
N ILE A 251 -18.51 -36.47 -16.34
CA ILE A 251 -18.37 -35.17 -17.00
C ILE A 251 -18.75 -34.07 -15.98
N ALA A 252 -17.86 -33.12 -15.80
CA ALA A 252 -18.02 -32.06 -14.81
C ALA A 252 -19.13 -31.09 -15.22
N ASP A 253 -20.07 -30.85 -14.32
CA ASP A 253 -21.13 -29.83 -14.46
C ASP A 253 -20.74 -28.48 -13.88
N GLN A 254 -19.62 -28.39 -13.15
CA GLN A 254 -19.10 -27.16 -12.58
C GLN A 254 -17.58 -27.09 -12.68
N ALA A 255 -17.09 -25.89 -12.95
CA ALA A 255 -15.69 -25.52 -12.80
C ALA A 255 -15.58 -24.07 -12.31
N GLU A 256 -14.50 -23.76 -11.60
CA GLU A 256 -14.23 -22.43 -11.09
C GLU A 256 -12.80 -22.02 -11.38
N LEU A 257 -12.63 -20.81 -11.90
CA LEU A 257 -11.36 -20.13 -12.14
C LEU A 257 -11.26 -18.95 -11.18
N THR A 258 -10.13 -18.81 -10.47
CA THR A 258 -9.85 -17.60 -9.70
C THR A 258 -8.51 -17.02 -10.16
N GLY A 259 -8.48 -15.71 -10.36
CA GLY A 259 -7.33 -15.02 -10.88
C GLY A 259 -7.15 -13.61 -10.38
N THR A 260 -6.07 -12.98 -10.83
CA THR A 260 -5.72 -11.60 -10.47
C THR A 260 -5.44 -10.76 -11.72
N VAL A 261 -5.68 -9.45 -11.58
CA VAL A 261 -5.33 -8.43 -12.57
C VAL A 261 -4.36 -7.43 -11.94
N ARG A 262 -3.31 -7.07 -12.71
CA ARG A 262 -2.41 -5.97 -12.40
C ARG A 262 -2.41 -5.02 -13.60
N ALA A 263 -2.78 -3.77 -13.38
CA ALA A 263 -2.83 -2.73 -14.41
C ALA A 263 -2.38 -1.39 -13.83
N PHE A 264 -1.88 -0.51 -14.68
CA PHE A 264 -1.55 0.87 -14.32
C PHE A 264 -2.54 1.86 -14.91
N ASN A 265 -3.14 1.55 -16.07
CA ASN A 265 -4.14 2.40 -16.70
C ASN A 265 -5.49 2.25 -15.99
N ARG A 266 -5.96 3.35 -15.33
CA ARG A 266 -7.21 3.36 -14.55
C ARG A 266 -8.45 3.10 -15.41
N GLU A 267 -8.51 3.69 -16.61
CA GLU A 267 -9.65 3.55 -17.50
C GLU A 267 -9.81 2.11 -17.97
N PHE A 268 -8.71 1.50 -18.47
CA PHE A 268 -8.73 0.10 -18.91
C PHE A 268 -9.03 -0.85 -17.76
N ARG A 269 -8.43 -0.62 -16.56
CA ARG A 269 -8.76 -1.38 -15.34
C ARG A 269 -10.27 -1.37 -15.04
N ASN A 270 -10.91 -0.18 -15.12
CA ASN A 270 -12.33 -0.04 -14.84
C ASN A 270 -13.21 -0.80 -15.84
N SER A 271 -12.73 -1.03 -17.06
CA SER A 271 -13.41 -1.83 -18.08
C SER A 271 -13.21 -3.36 -17.93
N MET A 272 -12.25 -3.81 -17.10
CA MET A 272 -11.87 -5.22 -16.99
C MET A 272 -13.02 -6.19 -16.68
N PRO A 273 -14.01 -5.88 -15.81
CA PRO A 273 -15.16 -6.77 -15.60
C PRO A 273 -15.87 -7.12 -16.90
N GLU A 274 -16.18 -6.12 -17.72
CA GLU A 274 -16.85 -6.31 -18.99
C GLU A 274 -15.94 -6.95 -20.05
N VAL A 275 -14.66 -6.61 -20.05
CA VAL A 275 -13.67 -7.23 -20.96
C VAL A 275 -13.54 -8.73 -20.67
N ILE A 276 -13.38 -9.14 -19.40
CA ILE A 276 -13.31 -10.56 -19.01
C ILE A 276 -14.58 -11.28 -19.44
N LYS A 277 -15.75 -10.70 -19.12
CA LYS A 277 -17.06 -11.27 -19.46
C LYS A 277 -17.22 -11.45 -20.98
N SER A 278 -16.88 -10.43 -21.77
CA SER A 278 -16.97 -10.47 -23.24
C SER A 278 -16.08 -11.53 -23.88
N VAL A 279 -14.97 -11.89 -23.24
CA VAL A 279 -14.06 -12.94 -23.70
C VAL A 279 -14.55 -14.33 -23.27
N VAL A 280 -14.99 -14.46 -22.00
CA VAL A 280 -15.29 -15.77 -21.42
C VAL A 280 -16.65 -16.32 -21.86
N GLU A 281 -17.71 -15.50 -21.80
CA GLU A 281 -19.09 -15.98 -22.08
C GLU A 281 -19.24 -16.60 -23.48
N PRO A 282 -18.76 -16.00 -24.58
CA PRO A 282 -18.87 -16.61 -25.90
C PRO A 282 -18.11 -17.92 -26.02
N VAL A 283 -16.95 -18.02 -25.36
CA VAL A 283 -16.10 -19.21 -25.38
C VAL A 283 -16.80 -20.38 -24.69
N VAL A 284 -17.26 -20.18 -23.46
CA VAL A 284 -17.92 -21.27 -22.71
C VAL A 284 -19.25 -21.67 -23.33
N LYS A 285 -19.96 -20.71 -23.94
CA LYS A 285 -21.18 -20.97 -24.70
C LYS A 285 -20.95 -21.88 -25.91
N GLY A 286 -19.78 -21.78 -26.55
CA GLY A 286 -19.37 -22.68 -27.63
C GLY A 286 -19.31 -24.15 -27.20
N TYR A 287 -19.08 -24.40 -25.89
CA TYR A 287 -19.09 -25.76 -25.29
C TYR A 287 -20.46 -26.12 -24.69
N GLY A 288 -21.49 -25.28 -24.89
CA GLY A 288 -22.83 -25.46 -24.33
C GLY A 288 -22.94 -25.15 -22.84
N CYS A 289 -21.94 -24.50 -22.27
CA CYS A 289 -21.89 -24.07 -20.87
C CYS A 289 -22.31 -22.59 -20.73
N SER A 290 -22.53 -22.13 -19.50
CA SER A 290 -22.66 -20.72 -19.14
C SER A 290 -21.60 -20.34 -18.12
N ALA A 291 -21.34 -19.03 -17.97
CA ALA A 291 -20.42 -18.51 -16.97
C ALA A 291 -21.02 -17.36 -16.18
N GLU A 292 -20.63 -17.25 -14.91
CA GLU A 292 -20.82 -16.08 -14.06
C GLU A 292 -19.43 -15.50 -13.76
N VAL A 293 -19.29 -14.17 -13.85
CA VAL A 293 -18.03 -13.47 -13.61
C VAL A 293 -18.22 -12.51 -12.45
N ASP A 294 -17.53 -12.80 -11.34
CA ASP A 294 -17.41 -11.91 -10.20
C ASP A 294 -16.06 -11.19 -10.25
N TYR A 295 -16.07 -9.86 -10.12
CA TYR A 295 -14.87 -9.04 -10.15
C TYR A 295 -14.77 -8.18 -8.90
N TYR A 296 -13.63 -8.22 -8.23
CA TYR A 296 -13.33 -7.42 -7.05
C TYR A 296 -12.24 -6.41 -7.37
N PHE A 297 -12.58 -5.12 -7.25
CA PHE A 297 -11.63 -4.02 -7.34
C PHE A 297 -10.86 -3.89 -6.02
N GLY A 298 -9.59 -4.26 -6.04
CA GLY A 298 -8.66 -4.02 -4.95
C GLY A 298 -8.10 -2.58 -4.98
N PRO A 299 -6.92 -2.33 -4.40
CA PRO A 299 -6.26 -1.03 -4.50
C PRO A 299 -6.13 -0.59 -5.96
N SER A 300 -6.43 0.67 -6.24
CA SER A 300 -6.24 1.25 -7.58
C SER A 300 -4.75 1.41 -7.92
N PRO A 301 -4.40 1.65 -9.19
CA PRO A 301 -3.02 1.98 -9.52
C PRO A 301 -2.56 3.21 -8.76
N LEU A 302 -1.40 3.12 -8.14
CA LEU A 302 -0.75 4.25 -7.49
C LEU A 302 0.00 5.06 -8.54
N ILE A 303 -0.48 6.27 -8.77
CA ILE A 303 0.02 7.19 -9.81
C ILE A 303 0.21 8.56 -9.19
N ASN A 304 1.44 9.06 -9.21
CA ASN A 304 1.75 10.43 -8.83
C ASN A 304 1.42 11.36 -10.01
N ASP A 305 0.17 11.77 -10.12
CA ASP A 305 -0.35 12.59 -11.23
C ASP A 305 -0.42 14.10 -10.92
N HIS A 306 0.00 14.51 -9.73
CA HIS A 306 0.13 15.89 -9.29
C HIS A 306 1.60 16.32 -9.24
N GLU A 307 2.09 16.90 -10.35
CA GLU A 307 3.51 17.28 -10.52
C GLU A 307 3.98 18.28 -9.46
N ASP A 308 3.11 19.21 -9.05
CA ASP A 308 3.38 20.19 -7.99
C ASP A 308 3.71 19.52 -6.66
N LEU A 309 2.93 18.50 -6.27
CA LEU A 309 3.19 17.72 -5.05
C LEU A 309 4.47 16.90 -5.16
N VAL A 310 4.76 16.34 -6.34
CA VAL A 310 6.02 15.62 -6.59
C VAL A 310 7.21 16.56 -6.42
N GLN A 311 7.13 17.78 -6.94
CA GLN A 311 8.22 18.76 -6.80
C GLN A 311 8.40 19.21 -5.34
N ILE A 312 7.31 19.38 -4.57
CA ILE A 312 7.40 19.66 -3.13
C ILE A 312 8.07 18.49 -2.40
N ALA A 313 7.68 17.24 -2.70
CA ALA A 313 8.27 16.04 -2.09
C ALA A 313 9.77 15.90 -2.43
N ARG A 314 10.15 16.13 -3.69
CA ARG A 314 11.56 16.14 -4.12
C ARG A 314 12.35 17.24 -3.40
N GLY A 315 11.77 18.43 -3.29
CA GLY A 315 12.37 19.55 -2.56
C GLY A 315 12.58 19.24 -1.08
N ALA A 316 11.60 18.61 -0.43
CA ALA A 316 11.69 18.19 0.95
C ALA A 316 12.80 17.13 1.15
N ALA A 317 12.86 16.11 0.29
CA ALA A 317 13.91 15.10 0.30
C ALA A 317 15.30 15.70 0.04
N SER A 318 15.41 16.63 -0.90
CA SER A 318 16.67 17.31 -1.21
C SER A 318 17.19 18.15 -0.04
N LYS A 319 16.31 18.88 0.65
CA LYS A 319 16.66 19.66 1.84
C LYS A 319 17.15 18.77 2.98
N GLU A 320 16.54 17.58 3.13
CA GLU A 320 16.86 16.63 4.20
C GLU A 320 18.13 15.82 3.90
N MET A 321 18.25 15.28 2.68
CA MET A 321 19.26 14.28 2.32
C MET A 321 20.27 14.77 1.27
N GLY A 322 20.01 15.88 0.61
CA GLY A 322 20.78 16.38 -0.54
C GLY A 322 20.21 15.88 -1.88
N GLU A 323 20.51 16.60 -2.96
CA GLU A 323 19.99 16.24 -4.30
C GLU A 323 20.51 14.90 -4.81
N ASP A 324 21.73 14.53 -4.46
CA ASP A 324 22.34 13.24 -4.83
C ASP A 324 21.62 12.02 -4.21
N ALA A 325 20.78 12.24 -3.21
CA ALA A 325 19.95 11.19 -2.64
C ALA A 325 18.78 10.78 -3.54
N LEU A 326 18.31 11.68 -4.39
CA LEU A 326 17.20 11.44 -5.31
C LEU A 326 17.63 10.54 -6.47
N ILE A 327 17.06 9.33 -6.56
CA ILE A 327 17.35 8.39 -7.63
C ILE A 327 16.08 7.99 -8.39
N PRO A 328 16.21 7.63 -9.68
CA PRO A 328 15.08 7.05 -10.41
C PRO A 328 14.75 5.63 -9.90
N LEU A 329 13.48 5.28 -9.91
CA LEU A 329 12.99 3.95 -9.58
C LEU A 329 11.92 3.52 -10.59
N LYS A 330 12.09 2.34 -11.18
CA LYS A 330 11.10 1.79 -12.11
C LYS A 330 9.78 1.50 -11.38
N LYS A 331 8.66 1.68 -12.09
CA LYS A 331 7.35 1.27 -11.60
C LYS A 331 7.31 -0.23 -11.30
N MET A 332 6.47 -0.63 -10.35
CA MET A 332 6.39 -1.98 -9.81
C MET A 332 4.99 -2.55 -9.98
N THR A 333 4.91 -3.87 -10.12
CA THR A 333 3.63 -4.59 -10.25
C THR A 333 2.99 -4.96 -8.89
N GLY A 334 3.63 -4.61 -7.78
CA GLY A 334 3.01 -4.60 -6.46
C GLY A 334 1.89 -3.58 -6.38
N ALA A 335 1.09 -3.64 -5.32
CA ALA A 335 0.00 -2.70 -5.05
C ALA A 335 0.21 -2.04 -3.68
N GLU A 336 -0.40 -0.86 -3.50
CA GLU A 336 -0.37 -0.08 -2.27
C GLU A 336 -1.72 0.64 -2.12
N ASP A 337 -2.40 0.45 -1.01
CA ASP A 337 -3.75 0.99 -0.83
C ASP A 337 -3.80 2.48 -0.44
N PHE A 338 -2.63 3.13 -0.31
CA PHE A 338 -2.53 4.59 -0.32
C PHE A 338 -3.21 5.20 -1.56
N SER A 339 -3.18 4.47 -2.68
CA SER A 339 -3.84 4.87 -3.92
C SER A 339 -5.34 5.18 -3.76
N VAL A 340 -6.00 4.57 -2.76
CA VAL A 340 -7.44 4.80 -2.49
C VAL A 340 -7.68 6.22 -1.95
N TYR A 341 -6.78 6.74 -1.13
CA TYR A 341 -6.84 8.15 -0.72
C TYR A 341 -6.69 9.10 -1.90
N MET A 342 -5.82 8.73 -2.86
CA MET A 342 -5.60 9.52 -4.07
C MET A 342 -6.79 9.50 -5.05
N GLU A 343 -7.76 8.63 -4.87
CA GLU A 343 -9.06 8.68 -5.56
C GLU A 343 -9.92 9.87 -5.09
N THR A 344 -9.64 10.40 -3.90
CA THR A 344 -10.45 11.42 -3.22
C THR A 344 -9.74 12.78 -3.14
N VAL A 345 -8.45 12.78 -2.84
CA VAL A 345 -7.64 14.00 -2.67
C VAL A 345 -6.32 13.90 -3.44
N PRO A 346 -5.75 15.02 -3.90
CA PRO A 346 -4.40 15.04 -4.48
C PRO A 346 -3.38 14.39 -3.55
N GLY A 347 -2.52 13.53 -4.09
CA GLY A 347 -1.54 12.83 -3.28
C GLY A 347 -0.21 12.61 -3.98
N VAL A 348 0.82 12.36 -3.18
CA VAL A 348 2.13 11.92 -3.64
C VAL A 348 2.68 10.83 -2.74
N PHE A 349 3.29 9.84 -3.35
CA PHE A 349 3.88 8.69 -2.68
C PHE A 349 5.32 8.47 -3.15
N GLY A 350 6.21 8.12 -2.23
CA GLY A 350 7.60 7.88 -2.53
C GLY A 350 8.21 6.71 -1.79
N TYR A 351 9.51 6.51 -1.99
CA TYR A 351 10.23 5.37 -1.46
C TYR A 351 11.53 5.82 -0.81
N LEU A 352 11.74 5.42 0.45
CA LEU A 352 12.96 5.65 1.21
C LEU A 352 13.79 4.37 1.25
N GLY A 353 15.03 4.42 0.78
CA GLY A 353 15.92 3.27 0.75
C GLY A 353 16.37 2.83 2.13
N CYS A 354 16.42 1.51 2.34
CA CYS A 354 16.83 0.92 3.61
C CYS A 354 17.84 -0.23 3.48
N ARG A 355 18.24 -0.58 2.24
CA ARG A 355 19.21 -1.65 1.96
C ARG A 355 20.61 -1.21 2.33
N ASN A 356 21.32 -2.02 3.09
CA ASN A 356 22.72 -1.79 3.39
C ASN A 356 23.51 -3.11 3.33
N GLU A 357 24.26 -3.31 2.25
CA GLU A 357 25.03 -4.54 2.02
C GLU A 357 26.18 -4.69 3.02
N GLU A 358 26.81 -3.59 3.45
CA GLU A 358 27.90 -3.60 4.41
C GLU A 358 27.44 -4.06 5.80
N LYS A 359 26.20 -3.72 6.17
CA LYS A 359 25.56 -4.18 7.41
C LYS A 359 24.84 -5.53 7.26
N GLY A 360 24.87 -6.16 6.06
CA GLY A 360 24.16 -7.41 5.78
C GLY A 360 22.63 -7.27 5.68
N ILE A 361 22.12 -6.05 5.56
CA ILE A 361 20.68 -5.74 5.42
C ILE A 361 20.32 -5.81 3.94
N ILE A 362 19.99 -7.02 3.47
CA ILE A 362 19.79 -7.32 2.05
C ILE A 362 18.49 -8.06 1.74
N ALA A 363 17.77 -8.54 2.77
CA ALA A 363 16.55 -9.30 2.57
C ALA A 363 15.43 -8.42 1.99
N ALA A 364 14.64 -8.99 1.07
CA ALA A 364 13.47 -8.32 0.50
C ALA A 364 12.32 -8.22 1.51
N HIS A 365 11.34 -7.37 1.20
CA HIS A 365 10.06 -7.35 1.93
C HIS A 365 9.42 -8.73 1.95
N HIS A 366 8.66 -9.03 3.00
CA HIS A 366 7.97 -10.30 3.24
C HIS A 366 8.91 -11.49 3.47
N HIS A 367 10.20 -11.25 3.70
CA HIS A 367 11.17 -12.30 4.02
C HIS A 367 11.38 -12.40 5.54
N PRO A 368 11.51 -13.62 6.14
CA PRO A 368 11.73 -13.80 7.58
C PRO A 368 12.98 -13.10 8.16
N ALA A 369 13.95 -12.77 7.31
CA ALA A 369 15.16 -12.02 7.66
C ALA A 369 15.09 -10.53 7.28
N PHE A 370 13.92 -10.01 6.93
CA PHE A 370 13.78 -8.59 6.59
C PHE A 370 14.26 -7.69 7.71
N ASP A 371 15.01 -6.67 7.34
CA ASP A 371 15.49 -5.61 8.24
C ASP A 371 15.72 -4.32 7.46
N VAL A 372 15.96 -3.26 8.18
CA VAL A 372 16.23 -1.92 7.64
C VAL A 372 17.47 -1.32 8.27
N ASP A 373 18.18 -0.50 7.51
CA ASP A 373 19.21 0.35 8.08
C ASP A 373 18.55 1.50 8.85
N GLU A 374 18.60 1.45 10.17
CA GLU A 374 17.93 2.42 11.05
C GLU A 374 18.50 3.83 10.94
N ASP A 375 19.71 3.99 10.42
CA ASP A 375 20.33 5.31 10.20
C ASP A 375 19.54 6.17 9.20
N VAL A 376 18.59 5.58 8.44
CA VAL A 376 17.76 6.32 7.49
C VAL A 376 16.44 6.85 8.11
N LEU A 377 16.03 6.36 9.27
CA LEU A 377 14.70 6.63 9.82
C LEU A 377 14.49 8.10 10.18
N TYR A 378 15.50 8.76 10.75
CA TYR A 378 15.36 10.18 11.04
C TYR A 378 15.23 11.04 9.77
N HIS A 379 15.81 10.61 8.65
CA HIS A 379 15.59 11.26 7.35
C HIS A 379 14.13 11.15 6.89
N GLY A 380 13.51 9.97 7.07
CA GLY A 380 12.09 9.81 6.80
C GLY A 380 11.22 10.74 7.65
N THR A 381 11.56 10.86 8.94
CA THR A 381 10.94 11.85 9.84
C THR A 381 11.09 13.28 9.31
N GLY A 382 12.30 13.66 8.91
CA GLY A 382 12.59 14.99 8.35
C GLY A 382 11.83 15.27 7.07
N ILE A 383 11.72 14.27 6.17
CA ILE A 383 10.96 14.41 4.92
C ILE A 383 9.47 14.65 5.19
N TYR A 384 8.85 13.92 6.14
CA TYR A 384 7.45 14.17 6.54
C TYR A 384 7.25 15.60 7.03
N VAL A 385 8.11 16.07 7.93
CA VAL A 385 8.04 17.44 8.48
C VAL A 385 8.24 18.48 7.38
N GLN A 386 9.31 18.33 6.59
CA GLN A 386 9.66 19.30 5.56
C GLN A 386 8.59 19.39 4.46
N PHE A 387 8.04 18.23 4.04
CA PHE A 387 6.95 18.21 3.08
C PHE A 387 5.72 18.98 3.60
N ALA A 388 5.32 18.71 4.84
CA ALA A 388 4.15 19.38 5.44
C ALA A 388 4.35 20.91 5.49
N LEU A 389 5.51 21.38 5.94
CA LEU A 389 5.81 22.80 6.02
C LEU A 389 5.91 23.45 4.64
N ASP A 390 6.57 22.81 3.67
CA ASP A 390 6.70 23.34 2.31
C ASP A 390 5.34 23.42 1.61
N TYR A 391 4.48 22.40 1.77
CA TYR A 391 3.14 22.39 1.19
C TYR A 391 2.22 23.47 1.80
N LEU A 392 2.26 23.63 3.12
CA LEU A 392 1.40 24.58 3.83
C LEU A 392 1.85 26.04 3.63
N ASN A 393 3.10 26.26 3.23
CA ASN A 393 3.67 27.61 2.98
C ASN A 393 3.75 27.94 1.48
N ALA A 394 3.25 27.05 0.59
CA ALA A 394 3.27 27.25 -0.87
C ALA A 394 2.14 28.16 -1.38
#